data_b7cded35d0bc534c00ca5cf44ddfed5d
#
_entry.id   b7cded35d0bc534c00ca5cf44ddfed5d
#
_cell.length_a   1.000
_cell.length_b   1.000
_cell.length_c   1.000
_cell.angle_alpha   90.00
_cell.angle_beta   90.00
_cell.angle_gamma   90.00
#
_symmetry.space_group_name_H-M   'P 1'
#
loop_
_entity.id
_entity.type
_entity.pdbx_description
1 polymer ?
#
loop_
_entity_poly.entity_id
_entity_poly.type
_entity_poly.pdbx_seq_one_letter_code
_entity_poly.pdbx_strand_id
1 'polypeptide(L)'
;MTLRSRNRGPDPTIAIIGVGFAGIGAAVKLRRAGYRRITLFDRATGPGGTWWHNTYVGAEVDTPSVLYSFSWMPWNWSRTHVRQAELQQYLSAVVDAYDLRKDCRFGVDIQSVIWDEDACEYSIISGGEEIMRARYVVSGVGLLSDPNIPNLPGLSSFEGTMFHSAQWNHDVDLTGKRVAIVGSGSTATQLVPALKGVAKQVTMFSREPNWIVPKRARDYTPRERLALESPVAQRIVRLKTLFQRDRAQFGAALWRPGSRQNRAAEAGARQYLESSLEGHPDLIEAVTPRHPYGGKRPVISDTYFQALLSDNVKLVSRAVAEVTENGVIDAAGDHHEVDVLIMSTGFKAEFLSTLEVIGSEGKSLHDYWDGDDRAFLGLMVPEFPNFFIMYGPNTNGGTIVSNLELQASFVSSTIRHAERCRAKFVEVRGWAADIYDVVVQRMLAGTAFQYEHNYYRSDSGRIATQWPDGVISYGVLTKVLRSPFLRYATGTRRSPVVTATQPAPREGDH
;
A
#
# COMPACT_ATOMS: atom_id res chain seq x y z
N MET A 1 -31.03 -0.45 23.31
CA MET A 1 -31.80 -1.56 22.77
C MET A 1 -30.89 -2.76 22.58
N THR A 2 -30.82 -3.62 23.57
CA THR A 2 -29.94 -4.80 23.65
C THR A 2 -30.49 -5.88 22.73
N LEU A 3 -29.86 -6.05 21.57
CA LEU A 3 -30.15 -7.16 20.66
C LEU A 3 -29.74 -8.47 21.34
N ARG A 4 -30.74 -9.32 21.60
CA ARG A 4 -30.62 -10.66 22.17
C ARG A 4 -29.44 -11.41 21.55
N SER A 5 -28.56 -11.93 22.40
CA SER A 5 -27.52 -12.92 22.06
C SER A 5 -28.21 -14.19 21.58
N ARG A 6 -28.41 -14.33 20.27
CA ARG A 6 -28.70 -15.63 19.67
C ARG A 6 -27.42 -16.47 19.82
N ASN A 7 -27.58 -17.72 20.27
CA ASN A 7 -26.53 -18.74 20.43
C ASN A 7 -25.46 -18.64 19.32
N ARG A 8 -24.43 -17.86 19.57
CA ARG A 8 -23.17 -17.91 18.81
C ARG A 8 -22.37 -19.06 19.42
N GLY A 9 -21.76 -19.88 18.57
CA GLY A 9 -20.70 -20.79 19.00
C GLY A 9 -19.56 -20.00 19.72
N PRO A 10 -18.52 -20.68 20.18
CA PRO A 10 -17.37 -20.01 20.79
C PRO A 10 -16.82 -18.96 19.81
N ASP A 11 -16.41 -17.81 20.36
CA ASP A 11 -15.87 -16.68 19.56
C ASP A 11 -14.61 -17.16 18.80
N PRO A 12 -14.55 -17.04 17.46
CA PRO A 12 -13.40 -17.54 16.70
C PRO A 12 -12.13 -16.73 17.00
N THR A 13 -10.99 -17.39 16.92
CA THR A 13 -9.68 -16.75 16.97
C THR A 13 -9.38 -16.05 15.66
N ILE A 14 -8.93 -14.79 15.71
CA ILE A 14 -8.60 -13.97 14.54
C ILE A 14 -7.22 -13.40 14.74
N ALA A 15 -6.30 -13.71 13.82
CA ALA A 15 -5.00 -13.08 13.73
C ALA A 15 -5.04 -11.96 12.69
N ILE A 16 -4.49 -10.80 13.03
CA ILE A 16 -4.31 -9.66 12.10
C ILE A 16 -2.82 -9.37 12.05
N ILE A 17 -2.23 -9.38 10.85
CA ILE A 17 -0.81 -9.15 10.65
C ILE A 17 -0.62 -7.75 10.08
N GLY A 18 0.09 -6.89 10.83
CA GLY A 18 0.26 -5.47 10.56
C GLY A 18 -0.69 -4.59 11.37
N VAL A 19 -0.14 -3.56 12.06
CA VAL A 19 -0.87 -2.58 12.88
C VAL A 19 -0.79 -1.18 12.24
N GLY A 20 -0.92 -1.14 10.90
CA GLY A 20 -1.14 0.05 10.11
C GLY A 20 -2.64 0.35 9.93
N PHE A 21 -2.98 1.27 8.99
CA PHE A 21 -4.38 1.59 8.66
C PHE A 21 -5.23 0.35 8.35
N ALA A 22 -4.67 -0.61 7.63
CA ALA A 22 -5.38 -1.83 7.23
C ALA A 22 -5.78 -2.68 8.45
N GLY A 23 -4.81 -3.07 9.28
CA GLY A 23 -5.05 -3.92 10.44
C GLY A 23 -5.87 -3.24 11.52
N ILE A 24 -5.61 -1.95 11.81
CA ILE A 24 -6.41 -1.15 12.77
C ILE A 24 -7.86 -1.08 12.28
N GLY A 25 -8.08 -0.78 10.99
CA GLY A 25 -9.42 -0.72 10.40
C GLY A 25 -10.17 -2.05 10.49
N ALA A 26 -9.50 -3.16 10.20
CA ALA A 26 -10.06 -4.51 10.33
C ALA A 26 -10.40 -4.83 11.78
N ALA A 27 -9.49 -4.59 12.72
CA ALA A 27 -9.69 -4.84 14.14
C ALA A 27 -10.90 -4.08 14.71
N VAL A 28 -11.01 -2.79 14.42
CA VAL A 28 -12.15 -1.97 14.86
C VAL A 28 -13.47 -2.49 14.30
N LYS A 29 -13.51 -2.86 13.01
CA LYS A 29 -14.74 -3.40 12.40
C LYS A 29 -15.14 -4.75 13.00
N LEU A 30 -14.18 -5.62 13.27
CA LEU A 30 -14.41 -6.92 13.91
C LEU A 30 -14.85 -6.75 15.38
N ARG A 31 -14.23 -5.84 16.14
CA ARG A 31 -14.65 -5.48 17.50
C ARG A 31 -16.10 -4.99 17.54
N ARG A 32 -16.46 -4.10 16.63
CA ARG A 32 -17.84 -3.57 16.48
C ARG A 32 -18.84 -4.67 16.07
N ALA A 33 -18.38 -5.72 15.37
CA ALA A 33 -19.18 -6.90 15.05
C ALA A 33 -19.33 -7.87 16.23
N GLY A 34 -18.62 -7.63 17.34
CA GLY A 34 -18.71 -8.38 18.59
C GLY A 34 -17.66 -9.45 18.80
N TYR A 35 -16.64 -9.53 17.93
CA TYR A 35 -15.51 -10.45 18.09
C TYR A 35 -14.54 -9.93 19.16
N ARG A 36 -14.05 -10.83 20.04
CA ARG A 36 -13.19 -10.47 21.18
C ARG A 36 -11.82 -11.14 21.12
N ARG A 37 -11.72 -12.33 20.53
CA ARG A 37 -10.48 -13.11 20.41
C ARG A 37 -9.70 -12.68 19.17
N ILE A 38 -9.22 -11.41 19.18
CA ILE A 38 -8.45 -10.81 18.11
C ILE A 38 -7.04 -10.54 18.65
N THR A 39 -6.01 -10.95 17.91
CA THR A 39 -4.61 -10.61 18.17
C THR A 39 -4.04 -9.90 16.95
N LEU A 40 -3.41 -8.76 17.16
CA LEU A 40 -2.71 -8.01 16.12
C LEU A 40 -1.20 -8.18 16.32
N PHE A 41 -0.48 -8.49 15.25
CA PHE A 41 0.98 -8.63 15.25
C PHE A 41 1.60 -7.55 14.38
N ASP A 42 2.71 -6.97 14.82
CA ASP A 42 3.53 -6.07 14.00
C ASP A 42 5.00 -6.22 14.37
N ARG A 43 5.87 -6.23 13.36
CA ARG A 43 7.31 -6.25 13.55
C ARG A 43 7.87 -4.95 14.12
N ALA A 44 7.13 -3.85 13.93
CA ALA A 44 7.44 -2.57 14.56
C ALA A 44 7.15 -2.59 16.08
N THR A 45 7.75 -1.65 16.80
CA THR A 45 7.55 -1.51 18.26
C THR A 45 6.33 -0.67 18.64
N GLY A 46 5.56 -0.22 17.64
CA GLY A 46 4.34 0.57 17.84
C GLY A 46 3.42 0.59 16.62
N PRO A 47 2.20 1.13 16.78
CA PRO A 47 1.22 1.18 15.71
C PRO A 47 1.55 2.28 14.71
N GLY A 48 1.21 2.05 13.41
CA GLY A 48 1.38 3.10 12.40
C GLY A 48 1.68 2.55 11.00
N GLY A 49 2.31 1.37 10.89
CA GLY A 49 2.68 0.76 9.61
C GLY A 49 3.58 1.72 8.81
N THR A 50 3.18 2.09 7.59
CA THR A 50 3.91 3.04 6.74
C THR A 50 4.31 4.32 7.48
N TRP A 51 3.46 4.84 8.36
CA TRP A 51 3.70 6.09 9.09
C TRP A 51 4.53 5.92 10.37
N TRP A 52 4.76 4.69 10.79
CA TRP A 52 5.76 4.34 11.79
C TRP A 52 7.17 4.35 11.19
N HIS A 53 7.32 3.78 9.99
CA HIS A 53 8.64 3.59 9.36
C HIS A 53 9.12 4.82 8.58
N ASN A 54 8.23 5.56 7.90
CA ASN A 54 8.62 6.67 7.05
C ASN A 54 8.70 7.99 7.83
N THR A 55 9.76 8.15 8.60
CA THR A 55 10.03 9.30 9.50
C THR A 55 11.03 10.29 8.91
N TYR A 56 11.34 10.18 7.61
CA TYR A 56 12.26 11.08 6.94
C TYR A 56 11.77 12.54 6.98
N VAL A 57 12.72 13.48 6.92
CA VAL A 57 12.42 14.92 6.97
C VAL A 57 11.53 15.33 5.79
N GLY A 58 10.46 16.05 6.08
CA GLY A 58 9.49 16.48 5.07
C GLY A 58 8.38 15.46 4.75
N ALA A 59 8.36 14.29 5.41
CA ALA A 59 7.32 13.28 5.21
C ALA A 59 5.91 13.83 5.51
N GLU A 60 5.04 13.80 4.50
CA GLU A 60 3.65 14.25 4.60
C GLU A 60 2.73 13.51 3.63
N VAL A 61 1.42 13.53 3.90
CA VAL A 61 0.43 12.89 3.02
C VAL A 61 0.25 13.67 1.71
N ASP A 62 -0.08 12.94 0.65
CA ASP A 62 -0.44 13.47 -0.67
C ASP A 62 -1.96 13.50 -0.91
N THR A 63 -2.71 13.03 0.05
CA THR A 63 -4.18 12.99 0.05
C THR A 63 -4.71 13.89 1.17
N PRO A 64 -5.80 14.64 0.97
CA PRO A 64 -6.35 15.47 2.03
C PRO A 64 -6.59 14.69 3.33
N SER A 65 -6.16 15.25 4.45
CA SER A 65 -6.18 14.59 5.78
C SER A 65 -7.56 14.10 6.18
N VAL A 66 -8.61 14.83 5.82
CA VAL A 66 -10.01 14.44 6.05
C VAL A 66 -10.41 13.15 5.31
N LEU A 67 -9.70 12.77 4.23
CA LEU A 67 -9.87 11.51 3.53
C LEU A 67 -8.84 10.47 3.97
N TYR A 68 -7.64 10.89 4.36
CA TYR A 68 -6.59 10.01 4.86
C TYR A 68 -6.76 9.69 6.36
N SER A 69 -8.00 9.45 6.74
CA SER A 69 -8.44 9.13 8.10
C SER A 69 -9.66 8.21 8.05
N PHE A 70 -9.96 7.55 9.15
CA PHE A 70 -11.17 6.73 9.24
C PHE A 70 -12.43 7.61 9.34
N SER A 71 -13.47 7.25 8.60
CA SER A 71 -14.75 7.98 8.57
C SER A 71 -15.50 7.97 9.92
N TRP A 72 -15.16 7.03 10.79
CA TRP A 72 -15.76 6.79 12.09
C TRP A 72 -14.89 7.28 13.26
N MET A 73 -13.71 7.85 12.97
CA MET A 73 -12.81 8.45 13.96
C MET A 73 -12.37 9.84 13.45
N PRO A 74 -13.21 10.86 13.61
CA PRO A 74 -12.87 12.22 13.22
C PRO A 74 -11.68 12.75 14.04
N TRP A 75 -10.89 13.65 13.43
CA TRP A 75 -9.71 14.24 14.05
C TRP A 75 -9.63 15.73 13.72
N ASN A 76 -9.21 16.54 14.66
CA ASN A 76 -9.04 17.99 14.46
C ASN A 76 -7.68 18.29 13.83
N TRP A 77 -7.60 18.00 12.52
CA TRP A 77 -6.39 18.17 11.73
C TRP A 77 -5.85 19.60 11.75
N SER A 78 -4.51 19.76 11.89
CA SER A 78 -3.87 21.08 11.86
C SER A 78 -3.88 21.69 10.44
N ARG A 79 -3.83 20.85 9.40
CA ARG A 79 -3.69 21.28 8.02
C ARG A 79 -4.40 20.33 7.03
N THR A 80 -4.58 20.83 5.80
CA THR A 80 -5.27 20.05 4.74
C THR A 80 -4.52 18.79 4.34
N HIS A 81 -3.19 18.79 4.44
CA HIS A 81 -2.30 17.65 4.20
C HIS A 81 -1.30 17.60 5.36
N VAL A 82 -1.50 16.66 6.25
CA VAL A 82 -0.72 16.60 7.49
C VAL A 82 0.63 15.92 7.30
N ARG A 83 1.55 16.28 8.17
CA ARG A 83 2.86 15.67 8.27
C ARG A 83 2.78 14.35 9.01
N GLN A 84 3.82 13.53 8.83
CA GLN A 84 3.95 12.20 9.40
C GLN A 84 3.64 12.15 10.92
N ALA A 85 4.20 13.04 11.72
CA ALA A 85 4.05 13.02 13.18
C ALA A 85 2.58 13.12 13.63
N GLU A 86 1.77 14.01 13.00
CA GLU A 86 0.36 14.16 13.36
C GLU A 86 -0.45 12.93 12.93
N LEU A 87 -0.08 12.31 11.80
CA LEU A 87 -0.75 11.10 11.34
C LEU A 87 -0.42 9.90 12.22
N GLN A 88 0.82 9.82 12.70
CA GLN A 88 1.24 8.82 13.68
C GLN A 88 0.49 8.98 15.01
N GLN A 89 0.34 10.21 15.50
CA GLN A 89 -0.48 10.51 16.69
C GLN A 89 -1.93 10.08 16.49
N TYR A 90 -2.51 10.36 15.32
CA TYR A 90 -3.86 9.93 14.97
C TYR A 90 -4.02 8.41 15.06
N LEU A 91 -3.12 7.63 14.46
CA LEU A 91 -3.20 6.17 14.49
C LEU A 91 -3.05 5.61 15.90
N SER A 92 -2.13 6.17 16.71
CA SER A 92 -2.00 5.80 18.10
C SER A 92 -3.28 6.09 18.89
N ALA A 93 -3.87 7.28 18.69
CA ALA A 93 -5.14 7.65 19.32
C ALA A 93 -6.30 6.72 18.91
N VAL A 94 -6.33 6.23 17.66
CA VAL A 94 -7.33 5.23 17.22
C VAL A 94 -7.15 3.92 17.98
N VAL A 95 -5.92 3.44 18.11
CA VAL A 95 -5.61 2.19 18.84
C VAL A 95 -6.06 2.30 20.30
N ASP A 96 -5.79 3.44 20.93
CA ASP A 96 -6.16 3.69 22.33
C ASP A 96 -7.68 3.86 22.52
N ALA A 97 -8.34 4.64 21.65
CA ALA A 97 -9.79 4.88 21.71
C ALA A 97 -10.63 3.61 21.54
N TYR A 98 -10.11 2.61 20.86
CA TYR A 98 -10.77 1.32 20.66
C TYR A 98 -10.22 0.19 21.53
N ASP A 99 -9.35 0.53 22.52
CA ASP A 99 -8.76 -0.42 23.47
C ASP A 99 -8.11 -1.63 22.76
N LEU A 100 -7.40 -1.35 21.63
CA LEU A 100 -6.74 -2.37 20.84
C LEU A 100 -5.33 -2.68 21.35
N ARG A 101 -4.71 -1.77 22.09
CA ARG A 101 -3.29 -1.91 22.51
C ARG A 101 -3.02 -3.20 23.27
N LYS A 102 -3.95 -3.66 24.10
CA LYS A 102 -3.86 -4.92 24.84
C LYS A 102 -3.85 -6.16 23.96
N ASP A 103 -4.42 -6.06 22.76
CA ASP A 103 -4.49 -7.13 21.78
C ASP A 103 -3.32 -7.09 20.78
N CYS A 104 -2.50 -6.03 20.82
CA CYS A 104 -1.32 -5.89 19.97
C CYS A 104 -0.11 -6.62 20.55
N ARG A 105 0.63 -7.28 19.66
CA ARG A 105 1.96 -7.88 19.91
C ARG A 105 2.93 -7.19 18.98
N PHE A 106 3.62 -6.18 19.51
CA PHE A 106 4.66 -5.43 18.81
C PHE A 106 6.01 -6.13 18.91
N GLY A 107 6.90 -5.88 17.95
CA GLY A 107 8.21 -6.52 17.86
C GLY A 107 8.14 -8.00 17.47
N VAL A 108 7.01 -8.45 16.91
CA VAL A 108 6.79 -9.83 16.47
C VAL A 108 6.65 -9.86 14.96
N ASP A 109 7.65 -10.44 14.32
CA ASP A 109 7.66 -10.62 12.85
C ASP A 109 7.06 -11.98 12.50
N ILE A 110 5.94 -11.97 11.78
CA ILE A 110 5.27 -13.18 11.30
C ILE A 110 5.85 -13.53 9.95
N GLN A 111 6.58 -14.65 9.89
CA GLN A 111 7.21 -15.13 8.65
C GLN A 111 6.26 -15.95 7.80
N SER A 112 5.41 -16.79 8.44
CA SER A 112 4.47 -17.61 7.68
C SER A 112 3.17 -17.88 8.40
N VAL A 113 2.13 -18.20 7.61
CA VAL A 113 0.85 -18.72 8.08
C VAL A 113 0.50 -19.97 7.28
N ILE A 114 0.22 -21.06 7.99
CA ILE A 114 0.09 -22.40 7.40
C ILE A 114 -1.29 -22.96 7.71
N TRP A 115 -2.06 -23.26 6.68
CA TRP A 115 -3.40 -23.84 6.81
C TRP A 115 -3.36 -25.29 7.26
N ASP A 116 -4.13 -25.62 8.29
CA ASP A 116 -4.39 -26.98 8.77
C ASP A 116 -5.79 -27.41 8.28
N GLU A 117 -5.83 -28.41 7.39
CA GLU A 117 -7.09 -28.90 6.78
C GLU A 117 -8.02 -29.53 7.80
N ASP A 118 -7.49 -30.25 8.79
CA ASP A 118 -8.30 -30.98 9.76
C ASP A 118 -8.88 -30.04 10.81
N ALA A 119 -8.06 -29.14 11.33
CA ALA A 119 -8.47 -28.14 12.30
C ALA A 119 -9.28 -26.99 11.65
N CYS A 120 -9.12 -26.74 10.35
CA CYS A 120 -9.62 -25.56 9.64
C CYS A 120 -9.17 -24.25 10.30
N GLU A 121 -7.90 -24.18 10.65
CA GLU A 121 -7.23 -23.05 11.29
C GLU A 121 -5.85 -22.85 10.68
N TYR A 122 -5.30 -21.65 10.85
CA TYR A 122 -3.91 -21.34 10.49
C TYR A 122 -3.00 -21.46 11.70
N SER A 123 -1.84 -22.10 11.52
CA SER A 123 -0.68 -21.96 12.39
C SER A 123 0.04 -20.66 12.04
N ILE A 124 0.28 -19.80 13.01
CA ILE A 124 0.99 -18.52 12.86
C ILE A 124 2.42 -18.70 13.34
N ILE A 125 3.39 -18.51 12.45
CA ILE A 125 4.81 -18.79 12.69
C ILE A 125 5.60 -17.51 12.85
N SER A 126 6.40 -17.44 13.92
CA SER A 126 7.36 -16.38 14.19
C SER A 126 8.62 -16.98 14.79
N GLY A 127 9.80 -16.59 14.29
CA GLY A 127 11.07 -17.15 14.76
C GLY A 127 11.22 -18.66 14.52
N GLY A 128 10.50 -19.23 13.54
CA GLY A 128 10.45 -20.66 13.25
C GLY A 128 9.53 -21.48 14.15
N GLU A 129 8.81 -20.84 15.10
CA GLU A 129 7.91 -21.52 16.04
C GLU A 129 6.45 -21.11 15.81
N GLU A 130 5.51 -22.06 16.09
CA GLU A 130 4.09 -21.77 16.13
C GLU A 130 3.76 -20.98 17.41
N ILE A 131 3.39 -19.72 17.25
CA ILE A 131 3.06 -18.81 18.37
C ILE A 131 1.56 -18.69 18.64
N MET A 132 0.71 -19.05 17.67
CA MET A 132 -0.75 -18.96 17.79
C MET A 132 -1.41 -19.83 16.72
N ARG A 133 -2.61 -20.34 17.02
CA ARG A 133 -3.57 -20.85 16.03
C ARG A 133 -4.73 -19.88 15.87
N ALA A 134 -5.09 -19.59 14.63
CA ALA A 134 -6.17 -18.68 14.30
C ALA A 134 -7.10 -19.25 13.23
N ARG A 135 -8.41 -19.18 13.48
CA ARG A 135 -9.40 -19.61 12.49
C ARG A 135 -9.45 -18.68 11.28
N TYR A 136 -9.26 -17.39 11.49
CA TYR A 136 -9.22 -16.41 10.43
C TYR A 136 -7.92 -15.62 10.51
N VAL A 137 -7.32 -15.38 9.36
CA VAL A 137 -6.14 -14.52 9.21
C VAL A 137 -6.48 -13.34 8.33
N VAL A 138 -6.13 -12.14 8.79
CA VAL A 138 -6.26 -10.90 8.02
C VAL A 138 -4.87 -10.29 7.86
N SER A 139 -4.34 -10.34 6.65
CA SER A 139 -3.08 -9.70 6.34
C SER A 139 -3.29 -8.20 6.07
N GLY A 140 -2.62 -7.37 6.84
CA GLY A 140 -2.53 -5.91 6.69
C GLY A 140 -1.09 -5.44 6.54
N VAL A 141 -0.19 -6.31 6.03
CA VAL A 141 1.26 -6.02 5.88
C VAL A 141 1.55 -4.90 4.87
N GLY A 142 0.59 -4.59 3.97
CA GLY A 142 0.73 -3.57 2.94
C GLY A 142 1.58 -4.03 1.75
N LEU A 143 1.68 -3.15 0.73
CA LEU A 143 2.48 -3.40 -0.47
C LEU A 143 3.87 -2.74 -0.38
N LEU A 144 3.96 -1.58 0.27
CA LEU A 144 5.19 -0.78 0.34
C LEU A 144 5.85 -0.97 1.71
N SER A 145 6.36 -2.18 1.97
CA SER A 145 6.91 -2.57 3.27
C SER A 145 8.35 -3.12 3.21
N ASP A 146 8.82 -3.53 2.02
CA ASP A 146 10.18 -4.02 1.78
C ASP A 146 10.97 -3.01 0.92
N PRO A 147 11.95 -2.28 1.50
CA PRO A 147 12.75 -1.29 0.78
C PRO A 147 13.49 -1.90 -0.41
N ASN A 148 13.45 -1.22 -1.55
CA ASN A 148 14.18 -1.62 -2.74
C ASN A 148 15.52 -0.87 -2.82
N ILE A 149 16.61 -1.53 -2.41
CA ILE A 149 17.98 -1.01 -2.57
C ILE A 149 18.55 -1.64 -3.84
N PRO A 150 18.82 -0.84 -4.90
CA PRO A 150 19.39 -1.38 -6.13
C PRO A 150 20.79 -1.91 -5.90
N ASN A 151 21.13 -2.99 -6.60
CA ASN A 151 22.50 -3.51 -6.60
C ASN A 151 23.39 -2.65 -7.50
N LEU A 152 24.00 -1.61 -6.92
CA LEU A 152 24.92 -0.72 -7.62
C LEU A 152 26.37 -1.21 -7.42
N PRO A 153 27.20 -1.23 -8.48
CA PRO A 153 28.63 -1.49 -8.35
C PRO A 153 29.25 -0.56 -7.30
N GLY A 154 30.16 -1.07 -6.49
CA GLY A 154 30.87 -0.29 -5.49
C GLY A 154 30.07 0.14 -4.25
N LEU A 155 28.81 -0.28 -4.10
CA LEU A 155 27.95 0.17 -2.99
C LEU A 155 28.55 -0.12 -1.60
N SER A 156 29.27 -1.23 -1.45
CA SER A 156 29.93 -1.64 -0.20
C SER A 156 31.24 -0.89 0.09
N SER A 157 31.80 -0.18 -0.89
CA SER A 157 33.03 0.61 -0.72
C SER A 157 32.78 2.04 -0.23
N PHE A 158 31.51 2.47 -0.17
CA PHE A 158 31.18 3.82 0.25
C PHE A 158 31.55 4.05 1.73
N GLU A 159 32.44 5.00 1.98
CA GLU A 159 32.91 5.36 3.32
C GLU A 159 31.98 6.35 4.04
N GLY A 160 31.08 7.01 3.31
CA GLY A 160 30.10 7.92 3.87
C GLY A 160 28.92 7.17 4.51
N THR A 161 27.93 7.93 4.97
CA THR A 161 26.72 7.34 5.54
C THR A 161 25.69 7.05 4.46
N MET A 162 25.18 5.81 4.41
CA MET A 162 24.14 5.40 3.48
C MET A 162 22.95 4.80 4.23
N PHE A 163 21.75 5.16 3.82
CA PHE A 163 20.50 4.55 4.28
C PHE A 163 19.37 4.70 3.28
N HIS A 164 18.38 3.80 3.39
CA HIS A 164 17.13 3.94 2.65
C HIS A 164 16.17 4.89 3.37
N SER A 165 15.40 5.69 2.63
CA SER A 165 14.48 6.68 3.20
C SER A 165 13.42 6.09 4.14
N ALA A 166 13.02 4.83 3.96
CA ALA A 166 12.12 4.11 4.87
C ALA A 166 12.80 3.59 6.15
N GLN A 167 14.12 3.67 6.21
CA GLN A 167 14.97 3.32 7.36
C GLN A 167 15.79 4.55 7.76
N TRP A 168 15.07 5.67 7.95
CA TRP A 168 15.68 6.95 8.20
C TRP A 168 16.58 6.92 9.44
N ASN A 169 17.85 7.29 9.25
CA ASN A 169 18.81 7.38 10.35
C ASN A 169 18.74 8.75 11.01
N HIS A 170 18.11 8.83 12.17
CA HIS A 170 17.94 10.05 12.94
C HIS A 170 19.21 10.55 13.62
N ASP A 171 20.25 9.72 13.76
CA ASP A 171 21.51 10.07 14.42
C ASP A 171 22.46 10.81 13.46
N VAL A 172 22.14 10.89 12.18
CA VAL A 172 22.94 11.57 11.17
C VAL A 172 22.56 13.04 11.07
N ASP A 173 23.49 13.92 11.45
CA ASP A 173 23.37 15.34 11.17
C ASP A 173 23.71 15.64 9.70
N LEU A 174 22.73 16.13 8.97
CA LEU A 174 22.85 16.50 7.55
C LEU A 174 23.32 17.96 7.36
N THR A 175 23.49 18.71 8.44
CA THR A 175 23.93 20.11 8.40
C THR A 175 25.32 20.22 7.76
N GLY A 176 25.43 21.04 6.71
CA GLY A 176 26.70 21.27 6.04
C GLY A 176 27.26 20.08 5.23
N LYS A 177 26.50 18.97 5.08
CA LYS A 177 26.88 17.78 4.32
C LYS A 177 26.50 17.89 2.84
N ARG A 178 27.26 17.20 1.99
CA ARG A 178 26.89 16.94 0.60
C ARG A 178 25.99 15.70 0.57
N VAL A 179 24.71 15.89 0.30
CA VAL A 179 23.72 14.82 0.36
C VAL A 179 23.29 14.44 -1.06
N ALA A 180 23.45 13.17 -1.42
CA ALA A 180 22.88 12.61 -2.63
C ALA A 180 21.54 11.92 -2.33
N ILE A 181 20.53 12.15 -3.18
CA ILE A 181 19.24 11.49 -3.15
C ILE A 181 19.06 10.72 -4.45
N VAL A 182 18.97 9.39 -4.36
CA VAL A 182 18.77 8.52 -5.54
C VAL A 182 17.29 8.21 -5.68
N GLY A 183 16.66 8.70 -6.75
CA GLY A 183 15.24 8.51 -7.04
C GLY A 183 14.50 9.81 -7.29
N SER A 184 13.33 9.73 -7.94
CA SER A 184 12.48 10.86 -8.34
C SER A 184 11.00 10.70 -7.93
N GLY A 185 10.71 9.80 -7.01
CA GLY A 185 9.36 9.55 -6.49
C GLY A 185 8.91 10.55 -5.43
N SER A 186 7.76 10.26 -4.80
CA SER A 186 7.17 11.13 -3.77
C SER A 186 8.12 11.44 -2.62
N THR A 187 8.92 10.48 -2.18
CA THR A 187 9.90 10.67 -1.10
C THR A 187 10.98 11.68 -1.48
N ALA A 188 11.62 11.51 -2.65
CA ALA A 188 12.66 12.43 -3.11
C ALA A 188 12.12 13.86 -3.27
N THR A 189 10.91 14.03 -3.82
CA THR A 189 10.28 15.35 -3.99
C THR A 189 9.88 16.01 -2.67
N GLN A 190 9.85 15.28 -1.57
CA GLN A 190 9.65 15.80 -0.20
C GLN A 190 11.00 16.08 0.49
N LEU A 191 12.01 15.22 0.27
CA LEU A 191 13.35 15.37 0.86
C LEU A 191 14.07 16.61 0.33
N VAL A 192 14.06 16.83 -0.99
CA VAL A 192 14.77 17.97 -1.62
C VAL A 192 14.35 19.31 -1.00
N PRO A 193 13.06 19.66 -0.89
CA PRO A 193 12.65 20.90 -0.23
C PRO A 193 13.01 20.95 1.27
N ALA A 194 12.99 19.81 1.94
CA ALA A 194 13.29 19.76 3.38
C ALA A 194 14.79 19.94 3.66
N LEU A 195 15.66 19.53 2.75
CA LEU A 195 17.12 19.57 2.92
C LEU A 195 17.79 20.82 2.32
N LYS A 196 17.13 21.56 1.41
CA LYS A 196 17.73 22.72 0.75
C LYS A 196 18.25 23.81 1.69
N GLY A 197 17.70 23.91 2.89
CA GLY A 197 18.14 24.89 3.93
C GLY A 197 19.04 24.30 5.00
N VAL A 198 19.40 23.02 4.90
CA VAL A 198 20.14 22.26 5.93
C VAL A 198 21.47 21.76 5.38
N ALA A 199 21.44 21.05 4.27
CA ALA A 199 22.63 20.49 3.64
C ALA A 199 23.49 21.57 2.96
N LYS A 200 24.81 21.34 2.89
CA LYS A 200 25.71 22.17 2.08
C LYS A 200 25.33 22.09 0.60
N GLN A 201 25.04 20.89 0.15
CA GLN A 201 24.59 20.61 -1.21
C GLN A 201 23.64 19.42 -1.21
N VAL A 202 22.56 19.52 -1.97
CA VAL A 202 21.64 18.41 -2.25
C VAL A 202 21.75 18.06 -3.74
N THR A 203 22.22 16.86 -4.04
CA THR A 203 22.27 16.35 -5.43
C THR A 203 21.23 15.27 -5.61
N MET A 204 20.23 15.51 -6.44
CA MET A 204 19.17 14.56 -6.74
C MET A 204 19.45 13.87 -8.08
N PHE A 205 19.51 12.53 -8.07
CA PHE A 205 19.66 11.72 -9.28
C PHE A 205 18.29 11.20 -9.73
N SER A 206 17.86 11.64 -10.91
CA SER A 206 16.57 11.32 -11.50
C SER A 206 16.76 10.67 -12.87
N ARG A 207 16.62 9.36 -12.95
CA ARG A 207 16.69 8.62 -14.22
C ARG A 207 15.58 9.04 -15.19
N GLU A 208 14.40 9.26 -14.66
CA GLU A 208 13.21 9.66 -15.40
C GLU A 208 12.31 10.51 -14.50
N PRO A 209 11.95 11.74 -14.92
CA PRO A 209 11.11 12.62 -14.12
C PRO A 209 9.66 12.11 -14.04
N ASN A 210 8.95 12.55 -13.02
CA ASN A 210 7.53 12.29 -12.83
C ASN A 210 6.68 13.53 -13.12
N TRP A 211 5.41 13.30 -13.48
CA TRP A 211 4.42 14.37 -13.49
C TRP A 211 4.22 14.90 -12.07
N ILE A 212 4.46 16.19 -11.87
CA ILE A 212 4.22 16.88 -10.60
C ILE A 212 2.95 17.72 -10.73
N VAL A 213 2.07 17.61 -9.74
CA VAL A 213 0.84 18.39 -9.67
C VAL A 213 0.79 19.19 -8.38
N PRO A 214 0.15 20.38 -8.36
CA PRO A 214 0.10 21.21 -7.16
C PRO A 214 -0.74 20.53 -6.07
N LYS A 215 -0.21 20.53 -4.86
CA LYS A 215 -0.83 19.96 -3.65
C LYS A 215 -1.89 20.90 -3.09
N ARG A 216 -1.62 22.18 -3.12
CA ARG A 216 -2.42 23.24 -2.49
C ARG A 216 -2.58 23.00 -0.99
N ALA A 217 -1.48 22.53 -0.38
CA ALA A 217 -1.42 22.29 1.05
C ALA A 217 -1.43 23.60 1.81
N ARG A 218 -2.23 23.67 2.87
CA ARG A 218 -2.27 24.83 3.76
C ARG A 218 -2.69 24.42 5.17
N ASP A 219 -2.36 25.24 6.12
CA ASP A 219 -2.88 25.13 7.46
C ASP A 219 -4.36 25.51 7.48
N TYR A 220 -5.14 24.88 8.36
CA TYR A 220 -6.50 25.30 8.63
C TYR A 220 -6.48 26.58 9.46
N THR A 221 -7.31 27.54 9.10
CA THR A 221 -7.53 28.73 9.94
C THR A 221 -8.16 28.35 11.28
N PRO A 222 -8.01 29.17 12.33
CA PRO A 222 -8.67 28.91 13.61
C PRO A 222 -10.19 28.71 13.51
N ARG A 223 -10.86 29.45 12.60
CA ARG A 223 -12.30 29.29 12.34
C ARG A 223 -12.65 27.96 11.69
N GLU A 224 -11.83 27.49 10.74
CA GLU A 224 -12.02 26.19 10.10
C GLU A 224 -11.77 25.06 11.09
N ARG A 225 -10.73 25.17 11.94
CA ARG A 225 -10.46 24.18 12.99
C ARG A 225 -11.61 24.07 13.97
N LEU A 226 -12.15 25.20 14.43
CA LEU A 226 -13.33 25.24 15.29
C LEU A 226 -14.56 24.61 14.63
N ALA A 227 -14.79 24.88 13.33
CA ALA A 227 -15.86 24.24 12.59
C ALA A 227 -15.66 22.72 12.44
N LEU A 228 -14.41 22.28 12.25
CA LEU A 228 -14.03 20.88 12.15
C LEU A 228 -14.01 20.14 13.50
N GLU A 229 -14.21 20.78 14.63
CA GLU A 229 -14.52 20.11 15.92
C GLU A 229 -15.87 19.38 15.86
N SER A 230 -16.80 19.85 15.01
CA SER A 230 -18.05 19.16 14.77
C SER A 230 -17.85 17.90 13.89
N PRO A 231 -18.17 16.69 14.39
CA PRO A 231 -18.12 15.46 13.59
C PRO A 231 -19.02 15.50 12.35
N VAL A 232 -20.11 16.27 12.43
CA VAL A 232 -21.05 16.46 11.30
C VAL A 232 -20.39 17.29 10.21
N ALA A 233 -19.75 18.40 10.55
CA ALA A 233 -19.03 19.25 9.61
C ALA A 233 -17.89 18.48 8.93
N GLN A 234 -17.09 17.74 9.70
CA GLN A 234 -16.05 16.86 9.14
C GLN A 234 -16.63 15.85 8.15
N ARG A 235 -17.76 15.24 8.48
CA ARG A 235 -18.42 14.26 7.58
C ARG A 235 -18.87 14.89 6.28
N ILE A 236 -19.41 16.10 6.33
CA ILE A 236 -19.83 16.85 5.13
C ILE A 236 -18.60 17.18 4.26
N VAL A 237 -17.54 17.73 4.86
CA VAL A 237 -16.30 18.05 4.14
C VAL A 237 -15.69 16.79 3.52
N ARG A 238 -15.63 15.68 4.27
CA ARG A 238 -15.16 14.39 3.78
C ARG A 238 -15.96 13.90 2.57
N LEU A 239 -17.29 13.88 2.65
CA LEU A 239 -18.16 13.41 1.58
C LEU A 239 -18.02 14.28 0.33
N LYS A 240 -17.99 15.60 0.49
CA LYS A 240 -17.78 16.54 -0.62
C LYS A 240 -16.43 16.28 -1.31
N THR A 241 -15.36 16.16 -0.53
CA THR A 241 -14.01 15.93 -1.06
C THR A 241 -13.90 14.56 -1.74
N LEU A 242 -14.49 13.53 -1.13
CA LEU A 242 -14.53 12.18 -1.71
C LEU A 242 -15.25 12.19 -3.07
N PHE A 243 -16.44 12.79 -3.13
CA PHE A 243 -17.24 12.85 -4.36
C PHE A 243 -16.51 13.60 -5.47
N GLN A 244 -15.85 14.72 -5.15
CA GLN A 244 -15.07 15.49 -6.13
C GLN A 244 -13.93 14.67 -6.73
N ARG A 245 -13.19 13.92 -5.90
CA ARG A 245 -12.08 13.06 -6.35
C ARG A 245 -12.58 11.83 -7.12
N ASP A 246 -13.63 11.20 -6.65
CA ASP A 246 -14.21 10.00 -7.25
C ASP A 246 -14.76 10.28 -8.64
N ARG A 247 -15.46 11.43 -8.81
CA ARG A 247 -15.96 11.87 -10.12
C ARG A 247 -14.84 12.06 -11.15
N ALA A 248 -13.66 12.52 -10.73
CA ALA A 248 -12.53 12.71 -11.64
C ALA A 248 -11.97 11.39 -12.16
N GLN A 249 -12.14 10.29 -11.43
CA GLN A 249 -11.62 8.96 -11.75
C GLN A 249 -12.65 8.05 -12.42
N PHE A 250 -13.91 8.48 -12.49
CA PHE A 250 -15.01 7.66 -12.97
C PHE A 250 -14.75 7.07 -14.37
N GLY A 251 -14.94 5.77 -14.50
CA GLY A 251 -14.75 5.01 -15.75
C GLY A 251 -13.31 4.97 -16.24
N ALA A 252 -12.33 5.15 -15.36
CA ALA A 252 -10.91 5.23 -15.67
C ALA A 252 -10.52 6.38 -16.62
N ALA A 253 -11.40 7.36 -16.84
CA ALA A 253 -11.19 8.40 -17.84
C ALA A 253 -9.93 9.24 -17.57
N LEU A 254 -9.60 9.49 -16.30
CA LEU A 254 -8.38 10.19 -15.91
C LEU A 254 -7.10 9.44 -16.36
N TRP A 255 -7.17 8.12 -16.40
CA TRP A 255 -6.03 7.25 -16.67
C TRP A 255 -5.94 6.78 -18.13
N ARG A 256 -6.92 7.16 -19.00
CA ARG A 256 -6.89 6.82 -20.43
C ARG A 256 -6.20 7.90 -21.23
N PRO A 257 -5.01 7.65 -21.79
CA PRO A 257 -4.31 8.62 -22.64
C PRO A 257 -5.21 9.12 -23.76
N GLY A 258 -5.19 10.43 -24.00
CA GLY A 258 -6.02 11.06 -25.03
C GLY A 258 -7.49 11.29 -24.66
N SER A 259 -7.98 10.86 -23.49
CA SER A 259 -9.30 11.27 -22.98
C SER A 259 -9.31 12.76 -22.64
N ARG A 260 -10.50 13.36 -22.56
CA ARG A 260 -10.63 14.79 -22.16
C ARG A 260 -10.04 15.03 -20.77
N GLN A 261 -10.30 14.14 -19.82
CA GLN A 261 -9.82 14.24 -18.43
C GLN A 261 -8.31 14.09 -18.34
N ASN A 262 -7.76 13.10 -19.07
CA ASN A 262 -6.30 12.88 -19.09
C ASN A 262 -5.54 14.05 -19.71
N ARG A 263 -5.98 14.53 -20.89
CA ARG A 263 -5.41 15.74 -21.53
C ARG A 263 -5.49 16.98 -20.64
N ALA A 264 -6.62 17.18 -19.96
CA ALA A 264 -6.76 18.32 -19.05
C ALA A 264 -5.83 18.22 -17.83
N ALA A 265 -5.65 17.01 -17.28
CA ALA A 265 -4.73 16.77 -16.17
C ALA A 265 -3.26 16.94 -16.59
N GLU A 266 -2.88 16.41 -17.75
CA GLU A 266 -1.54 16.59 -18.32
C GLU A 266 -1.24 18.05 -18.60
N ALA A 267 -2.16 18.78 -19.27
CA ALA A 267 -2.01 20.20 -19.55
C ALA A 267 -1.86 21.03 -18.26
N GLY A 268 -2.66 20.70 -17.22
CA GLY A 268 -2.55 21.37 -15.92
C GLY A 268 -1.21 21.11 -15.22
N ALA A 269 -0.70 19.88 -15.29
CA ALA A 269 0.60 19.52 -14.73
C ALA A 269 1.75 20.22 -15.49
N ARG A 270 1.68 20.29 -16.83
CA ARG A 270 2.62 20.99 -17.68
C ARG A 270 2.63 22.50 -17.40
N GLN A 271 1.46 23.12 -17.33
CA GLN A 271 1.33 24.54 -16.99
C GLN A 271 1.94 24.83 -15.60
N TYR A 272 1.70 23.96 -14.61
CA TYR A 272 2.29 24.12 -13.28
C TYR A 272 3.81 24.04 -13.31
N LEU A 273 4.38 23.10 -14.05
CA LEU A 273 5.81 22.94 -14.25
C LEU A 273 6.42 24.20 -14.90
N GLU A 274 5.87 24.62 -16.05
CA GLU A 274 6.36 25.77 -16.83
C GLU A 274 6.27 27.07 -16.03
N SER A 275 5.15 27.32 -15.35
CA SER A 275 4.98 28.52 -14.52
C SER A 275 5.86 28.53 -13.25
N SER A 276 6.19 27.34 -12.71
CA SER A 276 7.04 27.22 -11.51
C SER A 276 8.52 27.40 -11.80
N LEU A 277 8.96 27.15 -13.04
CA LEU A 277 10.35 27.20 -13.50
C LEU A 277 10.54 28.23 -14.60
N GLU A 278 9.68 29.26 -14.67
CA GLU A 278 9.80 30.35 -15.64
C GLU A 278 11.19 30.96 -15.59
N GLY A 279 11.82 31.14 -16.77
CA GLY A 279 13.19 31.62 -16.89
C GLY A 279 14.28 30.54 -16.79
N HIS A 280 13.94 29.27 -16.55
CA HIS A 280 14.90 28.18 -16.43
C HIS A 280 14.62 27.04 -17.43
N PRO A 281 14.83 27.25 -18.75
CA PRO A 281 14.48 26.28 -19.79
C PRO A 281 15.18 24.94 -19.64
N ASP A 282 16.43 24.93 -19.17
CA ASP A 282 17.20 23.68 -18.94
C ASP A 282 16.55 22.80 -17.84
N LEU A 283 16.06 23.43 -16.76
CA LEU A 283 15.33 22.71 -15.72
C LEU A 283 13.98 22.23 -16.23
N ILE A 284 13.25 23.03 -17.01
CA ILE A 284 11.99 22.65 -17.63
C ILE A 284 12.20 21.39 -18.47
N GLU A 285 13.22 21.35 -19.32
CA GLU A 285 13.55 20.18 -20.12
C GLU A 285 13.89 18.97 -19.23
N ALA A 286 14.73 19.17 -18.23
CA ALA A 286 15.21 18.11 -17.33
C ALA A 286 14.08 17.44 -16.52
N VAL A 287 13.02 18.18 -16.14
CA VAL A 287 11.92 17.67 -15.34
C VAL A 287 10.63 17.38 -16.12
N THR A 288 10.63 17.57 -17.44
CA THR A 288 9.47 17.26 -18.29
C THR A 288 9.39 15.75 -18.53
N PRO A 289 8.32 15.06 -18.06
CA PRO A 289 8.16 13.62 -18.30
C PRO A 289 7.92 13.32 -19.78
N ARG A 290 8.48 12.20 -20.25
CA ARG A 290 8.27 11.69 -21.61
C ARG A 290 7.18 10.62 -21.69
N HIS A 291 6.73 10.13 -20.54
CA HIS A 291 5.63 9.15 -20.45
C HIS A 291 4.25 9.84 -20.34
N PRO A 292 3.15 9.16 -20.74
CA PRO A 292 1.81 9.73 -20.64
C PRO A 292 1.44 10.02 -19.18
N TYR A 293 0.56 11.01 -18.96
CA TYR A 293 0.05 11.32 -17.63
C TYR A 293 -0.66 10.08 -17.03
N GLY A 294 -0.22 9.67 -15.85
CA GLY A 294 -0.68 8.45 -15.19
C GLY A 294 0.13 7.19 -15.54
N GLY A 295 1.09 7.25 -16.46
CA GLY A 295 2.02 6.15 -16.74
C GLY A 295 2.86 5.76 -15.52
N LYS A 296 3.24 6.77 -14.74
CA LYS A 296 3.66 6.65 -13.34
C LYS A 296 2.70 7.43 -12.46
N ARG A 297 2.66 7.12 -11.16
CA ARG A 297 1.84 7.88 -10.22
C ARG A 297 2.28 9.35 -10.22
N PRO A 298 1.41 10.30 -10.59
CA PRO A 298 1.73 11.70 -10.48
C PRO A 298 2.07 12.07 -9.04
N VAL A 299 3.16 12.78 -8.85
CA VAL A 299 3.61 13.22 -7.52
C VAL A 299 2.94 14.56 -7.20
N ILE A 300 2.55 14.74 -5.95
CA ILE A 300 1.80 15.91 -5.49
C ILE A 300 2.70 16.75 -4.59
N SER A 301 3.10 17.93 -5.05
CA SER A 301 4.02 18.82 -4.32
C SER A 301 3.80 20.28 -4.70
N ASP A 302 3.87 21.18 -3.69
CA ASP A 302 3.86 22.63 -3.90
C ASP A 302 5.28 23.25 -3.86
N THR A 303 6.27 22.51 -3.37
CA THR A 303 7.58 23.05 -2.99
C THR A 303 8.75 22.49 -3.79
N TYR A 304 8.55 21.41 -4.54
CA TYR A 304 9.62 20.71 -5.22
C TYR A 304 10.29 21.59 -6.30
N PHE A 305 9.52 22.16 -7.23
CA PHE A 305 10.07 22.99 -8.29
C PHE A 305 10.79 24.22 -7.73
N GLN A 306 10.23 24.83 -6.69
CA GLN A 306 10.86 25.97 -6.01
C GLN A 306 12.18 25.58 -5.31
N ALA A 307 12.30 24.34 -4.86
CA ALA A 307 13.53 23.85 -4.27
C ALA A 307 14.64 23.65 -5.31
N LEU A 308 14.29 23.26 -6.55
CA LEU A 308 15.26 23.11 -7.64
C LEU A 308 15.92 24.45 -8.06
N LEU A 309 15.29 25.58 -7.75
CA LEU A 309 15.85 26.94 -8.02
C LEU A 309 16.86 27.40 -6.95
N SER A 310 17.11 26.58 -5.93
CA SER A 310 18.04 26.95 -4.84
C SER A 310 19.48 26.64 -5.25
N ASP A 311 20.42 27.53 -4.95
CA ASP A 311 21.84 27.44 -5.37
C ASP A 311 22.53 26.17 -4.89
N ASN A 312 22.10 25.61 -3.75
CA ASN A 312 22.66 24.39 -3.19
C ASN A 312 21.91 23.10 -3.60
N VAL A 313 20.97 23.18 -4.56
CA VAL A 313 20.25 22.02 -5.07
C VAL A 313 20.66 21.77 -6.53
N LYS A 314 21.17 20.57 -6.80
CA LYS A 314 21.56 20.12 -8.14
C LYS A 314 20.69 18.95 -8.57
N LEU A 315 20.06 19.07 -9.72
CA LEU A 315 19.37 17.96 -10.38
C LEU A 315 20.31 17.31 -11.42
N VAL A 316 20.52 16.03 -11.30
CA VAL A 316 21.22 15.18 -12.28
C VAL A 316 20.18 14.30 -12.96
N SER A 317 19.83 14.62 -14.21
CA SER A 317 18.82 13.90 -15.00
C SER A 317 19.37 12.59 -15.59
N ARG A 318 20.07 11.82 -14.74
CA ARG A 318 20.71 10.55 -15.07
C ARG A 318 20.66 9.59 -13.88
N ALA A 319 20.82 8.31 -14.17
CA ALA A 319 20.94 7.31 -13.11
C ALA A 319 22.33 7.38 -12.46
N VAL A 320 22.42 6.93 -11.20
CA VAL A 320 23.70 6.53 -10.60
C VAL A 320 24.11 5.22 -11.25
N ALA A 321 25.33 5.14 -11.76
CA ALA A 321 25.90 3.95 -12.38
C ALA A 321 26.79 3.15 -11.40
N GLU A 322 27.53 3.88 -10.55
CA GLU A 322 28.49 3.26 -9.62
C GLU A 322 28.58 4.11 -8.34
N VAL A 323 28.92 3.49 -7.25
CA VAL A 323 29.24 4.13 -5.97
C VAL A 323 30.74 3.97 -5.71
N THR A 324 31.39 5.05 -5.29
CA THR A 324 32.81 5.07 -4.94
C THR A 324 32.99 5.30 -3.44
N GLU A 325 34.22 5.23 -2.93
CA GLU A 325 34.53 5.46 -1.50
C GLU A 325 33.99 6.83 -1.01
N ASN A 326 34.06 7.86 -1.85
CA ASN A 326 33.72 9.24 -1.47
C ASN A 326 32.60 9.88 -2.31
N GLY A 327 31.84 9.09 -3.06
CA GLY A 327 30.78 9.65 -3.89
C GLY A 327 30.06 8.67 -4.80
N VAL A 328 29.52 9.18 -5.88
CA VAL A 328 28.81 8.41 -6.90
C VAL A 328 29.23 8.85 -8.30
N ILE A 329 29.24 7.90 -9.24
CA ILE A 329 29.44 8.16 -10.67
C ILE A 329 28.09 8.02 -11.35
N ASP A 330 27.70 9.03 -12.15
CA ASP A 330 26.47 8.96 -12.92
C ASP A 330 26.65 8.21 -14.26
N ALA A 331 25.56 7.97 -14.97
CA ALA A 331 25.56 7.22 -16.24
C ALA A 331 26.34 7.90 -17.39
N ALA A 332 26.81 9.14 -17.23
CA ALA A 332 27.71 9.80 -18.17
C ALA A 332 29.19 9.69 -17.75
N GLY A 333 29.48 9.11 -16.59
CA GLY A 333 30.84 8.98 -16.05
C GLY A 333 31.26 10.17 -15.18
N ASP A 334 30.37 11.14 -14.90
CA ASP A 334 30.69 12.28 -14.04
C ASP A 334 30.68 11.83 -12.56
N HIS A 335 31.77 12.16 -11.83
CA HIS A 335 31.90 11.90 -10.41
C HIS A 335 31.28 13.02 -9.58
N HIS A 336 30.49 12.66 -8.57
CA HIS A 336 29.86 13.58 -7.62
C HIS A 336 30.30 13.20 -6.20
N GLU A 337 31.00 14.09 -5.55
CA GLU A 337 31.40 13.88 -4.15
C GLU A 337 30.19 13.94 -3.22
N VAL A 338 30.07 12.98 -2.33
CA VAL A 338 28.92 12.77 -1.43
C VAL A 338 29.38 12.34 -0.05
N ASP A 339 28.85 12.98 0.99
CA ASP A 339 29.06 12.61 2.39
C ASP A 339 27.95 11.67 2.90
N VAL A 340 26.72 11.85 2.37
CA VAL A 340 25.54 11.05 2.75
C VAL A 340 24.75 10.65 1.50
N LEU A 341 24.49 9.36 1.36
CA LEU A 341 23.76 8.76 0.25
C LEU A 341 22.40 8.24 0.73
N ILE A 342 21.32 8.90 0.29
CA ILE A 342 19.94 8.55 0.65
C ILE A 342 19.28 7.82 -0.52
N MET A 343 18.96 6.53 -0.31
CA MET A 343 18.22 5.74 -1.27
C MET A 343 16.73 6.03 -1.15
N SER A 344 16.18 6.78 -2.11
CA SER A 344 14.74 7.03 -2.28
C SER A 344 14.20 6.20 -3.46
N THR A 345 14.66 4.97 -3.54
CA THR A 345 14.47 4.06 -4.66
C THR A 345 13.18 3.24 -4.58
N GLY A 346 12.36 3.54 -3.56
CA GLY A 346 11.04 2.94 -3.38
C GLY A 346 11.08 1.57 -2.72
N PHE A 347 10.10 0.75 -3.03
CA PHE A 347 9.87 -0.54 -2.41
C PHE A 347 9.73 -1.63 -3.47
N LYS A 348 9.95 -2.87 -3.11
CA LYS A 348 9.57 -4.01 -3.94
C LYS A 348 8.04 -4.03 -4.02
N ALA A 349 7.51 -4.04 -5.24
CA ALA A 349 6.05 -4.00 -5.47
C ALA A 349 5.47 -5.42 -5.58
N GLU A 350 5.87 -6.28 -4.67
CA GLU A 350 5.44 -7.68 -4.56
C GLU A 350 4.50 -7.82 -3.37
N PHE A 351 3.28 -8.33 -3.60
CA PHE A 351 2.32 -8.52 -2.54
C PHE A 351 2.76 -9.64 -1.59
N LEU A 352 2.67 -9.35 -0.30
CA LEU A 352 3.04 -10.30 0.77
C LEU A 352 4.51 -10.76 0.73
N SER A 353 5.43 -9.99 0.12
CA SER A 353 6.86 -10.33 0.03
C SER A 353 7.51 -10.69 1.38
N THR A 354 6.92 -10.26 2.49
CA THR A 354 7.42 -10.52 3.85
C THR A 354 6.61 -11.57 4.62
N LEU A 355 5.62 -12.22 3.97
CA LEU A 355 4.73 -13.17 4.61
C LEU A 355 4.47 -14.37 3.69
N GLU A 356 5.00 -15.52 4.04
CA GLU A 356 4.68 -16.77 3.37
C GLU A 356 3.29 -17.26 3.80
N VAL A 357 2.45 -17.60 2.82
CA VAL A 357 1.09 -18.10 3.07
C VAL A 357 0.93 -19.46 2.44
N ILE A 358 0.75 -20.49 3.27
CA ILE A 358 0.50 -21.85 2.82
C ILE A 358 -1.00 -22.14 2.98
N GLY A 359 -1.64 -22.42 1.86
CA GLY A 359 -3.07 -22.73 1.76
C GLY A 359 -3.37 -24.22 1.77
N SER A 360 -4.50 -24.55 1.15
CA SER A 360 -4.96 -25.95 1.02
C SER A 360 -3.93 -26.81 0.29
N GLU A 361 -3.82 -28.07 0.72
CA GLU A 361 -2.91 -29.06 0.14
C GLU A 361 -1.43 -28.62 0.15
N GLY A 362 -1.06 -27.74 1.09
CA GLY A 362 0.31 -27.25 1.24
C GLY A 362 0.76 -26.27 0.15
N LYS A 363 -0.15 -25.70 -0.62
CA LYS A 363 0.15 -24.79 -1.73
C LYS A 363 0.64 -23.44 -1.22
N SER A 364 1.82 -22.98 -1.67
CA SER A 364 2.29 -21.63 -1.44
C SER A 364 1.48 -20.61 -2.25
N LEU A 365 1.17 -19.45 -1.65
CA LEU A 365 0.47 -18.38 -2.33
C LEU A 365 1.32 -17.73 -3.43
N HIS A 366 2.63 -17.62 -3.19
CA HIS A 366 3.58 -17.10 -4.19
C HIS A 366 3.66 -18.03 -5.41
N ASP A 367 3.74 -19.35 -5.17
CA ASP A 367 3.70 -20.35 -6.27
C ASP A 367 2.36 -20.34 -7.02
N TYR A 368 1.24 -20.12 -6.31
CA TYR A 368 -0.08 -20.00 -6.94
C TYR A 368 -0.18 -18.77 -7.84
N TRP A 369 0.45 -17.67 -7.47
CA TRP A 369 0.48 -16.44 -8.26
C TRP A 369 1.45 -16.51 -9.44
N ASP A 370 2.55 -17.22 -9.29
CA ASP A 370 3.61 -17.37 -10.30
C ASP A 370 4.03 -16.01 -10.90
N GLY A 371 4.26 -15.02 -10.02
CA GLY A 371 4.60 -13.64 -10.38
C GLY A 371 3.44 -12.77 -10.87
N ASP A 372 2.22 -13.33 -10.99
CA ASP A 372 1.00 -12.60 -11.43
C ASP A 372 0.00 -12.46 -10.28
N ASP A 373 0.31 -11.59 -9.34
CA ASP A 373 -0.50 -11.34 -8.16
C ASP A 373 -1.95 -10.99 -8.51
N ARG A 374 -2.89 -11.79 -8.02
CA ARG A 374 -4.33 -11.62 -8.27
C ARG A 374 -5.17 -12.07 -7.09
N ALA A 375 -6.24 -11.36 -6.83
CA ALA A 375 -7.19 -11.69 -5.77
C ALA A 375 -8.59 -11.18 -6.09
N PHE A 376 -9.61 -11.95 -5.73
CA PHE A 376 -11.00 -11.52 -5.82
C PHE A 376 -11.25 -10.31 -4.92
N LEU A 377 -11.65 -9.18 -5.51
CA LEU A 377 -11.78 -7.88 -4.86
C LEU A 377 -10.49 -7.40 -4.17
N GLY A 378 -9.33 -7.96 -4.52
CA GLY A 378 -8.08 -7.74 -3.81
C GLY A 378 -8.06 -8.26 -2.37
N LEU A 379 -8.97 -9.17 -2.03
CA LEU A 379 -9.22 -9.61 -0.66
C LEU A 379 -9.07 -11.11 -0.43
N MET A 380 -9.42 -11.93 -1.40
CA MET A 380 -9.42 -13.39 -1.25
C MET A 380 -8.84 -14.09 -2.46
N VAL A 381 -8.14 -15.18 -2.23
CA VAL A 381 -7.56 -16.03 -3.28
C VAL A 381 -8.17 -17.42 -3.16
N PRO A 382 -8.52 -18.11 -4.27
CA PRO A 382 -8.96 -19.50 -4.24
C PRO A 382 -7.91 -20.40 -3.58
N GLU A 383 -8.36 -21.43 -2.87
CA GLU A 383 -7.49 -22.40 -2.17
C GLU A 383 -6.77 -21.87 -0.92
N PHE A 384 -7.06 -20.61 -0.52
CA PHE A 384 -6.58 -20.02 0.73
C PHE A 384 -7.79 -19.70 1.64
N PRO A 385 -8.40 -20.75 2.25
CA PRO A 385 -9.62 -20.58 3.05
C PRO A 385 -9.34 -19.72 4.29
N ASN A 386 -10.33 -18.91 4.72
CA ASN A 386 -10.26 -18.05 5.91
C ASN A 386 -9.12 -17.03 5.92
N PHE A 387 -8.42 -16.84 4.80
CA PHE A 387 -7.36 -15.84 4.62
C PHE A 387 -7.87 -14.62 3.86
N PHE A 388 -7.57 -13.44 4.38
CA PHE A 388 -7.98 -12.17 3.79
C PHE A 388 -6.78 -11.25 3.65
N ILE A 389 -6.64 -10.65 2.47
CA ILE A 389 -5.61 -9.65 2.18
C ILE A 389 -6.25 -8.26 2.26
N MET A 390 -5.71 -7.38 3.06
CA MET A 390 -6.07 -5.96 3.05
C MET A 390 -5.08 -5.19 2.16
N TYR A 391 -5.59 -4.33 1.29
CA TYR A 391 -4.76 -3.62 0.31
C TYR A 391 -4.04 -4.59 -0.66
N GLY A 392 -4.72 -5.64 -1.07
CA GLY A 392 -4.20 -6.65 -2.00
C GLY A 392 -4.26 -6.22 -3.47
N PRO A 393 -4.02 -7.15 -4.40
CA PRO A 393 -3.98 -6.89 -5.84
C PRO A 393 -5.18 -6.11 -6.36
N ASN A 394 -4.93 -5.17 -7.29
CA ASN A 394 -5.92 -4.32 -7.94
C ASN A 394 -6.81 -3.51 -6.96
N THR A 395 -6.24 -2.99 -5.88
CA THR A 395 -6.97 -2.11 -4.93
C THR A 395 -6.35 -0.73 -4.74
N ASN A 396 -5.21 -0.45 -5.36
CA ASN A 396 -4.56 0.85 -5.30
C ASN A 396 -5.25 1.84 -6.24
N GLY A 397 -6.22 2.58 -5.72
CA GLY A 397 -6.96 3.59 -6.47
C GLY A 397 -7.82 4.44 -5.54
N GLY A 398 -8.24 5.60 -6.00
CA GLY A 398 -9.07 6.50 -5.22
C GLY A 398 -8.40 6.98 -3.93
N THR A 399 -9.07 6.77 -2.80
CA THR A 399 -8.55 7.08 -1.47
C THR A 399 -8.32 5.79 -0.69
N ILE A 400 -7.06 5.46 -0.44
CA ILE A 400 -6.65 4.19 0.18
C ILE A 400 -7.40 3.90 1.48
N VAL A 401 -7.46 4.84 2.42
CA VAL A 401 -8.13 4.62 3.72
C VAL A 401 -9.63 4.31 3.55
N SER A 402 -10.28 4.95 2.57
CA SER A 402 -11.69 4.65 2.27
C SER A 402 -11.88 3.24 1.69
N ASN A 403 -10.96 2.80 0.82
CA ASN A 403 -10.96 1.42 0.31
C ASN A 403 -10.72 0.42 1.44
N LEU A 404 -9.77 0.68 2.34
CA LEU A 404 -9.51 -0.16 3.51
C LEU A 404 -10.73 -0.28 4.44
N GLU A 405 -11.52 0.78 4.62
CA GLU A 405 -12.79 0.71 5.37
C GLU A 405 -13.83 -0.19 4.70
N LEU A 406 -13.92 -0.16 3.37
CA LEU A 406 -14.79 -1.05 2.59
C LEU A 406 -14.33 -2.50 2.69
N GLN A 407 -13.03 -2.74 2.57
CA GLN A 407 -12.39 -4.04 2.73
C GLN A 407 -12.63 -4.62 4.13
N ALA A 408 -12.36 -3.85 5.18
CA ALA A 408 -12.63 -4.24 6.55
C ALA A 408 -14.12 -4.58 6.80
N SER A 409 -15.01 -3.84 6.12
CA SER A 409 -16.45 -4.12 6.19
C SER A 409 -16.82 -5.42 5.46
N PHE A 410 -16.17 -5.73 4.33
CA PHE A 410 -16.31 -6.99 3.62
C PHE A 410 -15.82 -8.15 4.49
N VAL A 411 -14.60 -8.10 5.01
CA VAL A 411 -14.01 -9.12 5.90
C VAL A 411 -14.93 -9.40 7.09
N SER A 412 -15.29 -8.35 7.83
CA SER A 412 -16.17 -8.49 9.01
C SER A 412 -17.54 -9.10 8.68
N SER A 413 -18.12 -8.75 7.53
CA SER A 413 -19.42 -9.31 7.12
C SER A 413 -19.31 -10.76 6.63
N THR A 414 -18.21 -11.11 5.97
CA THR A 414 -17.93 -12.48 5.49
C THR A 414 -17.72 -13.42 6.67
N ILE A 415 -16.88 -13.05 7.63
CA ILE A 415 -16.68 -13.82 8.87
C ILE A 415 -18.02 -13.96 9.61
N ARG A 416 -18.77 -12.89 9.77
CA ARG A 416 -20.09 -12.95 10.43
C ARG A 416 -21.07 -13.88 9.74
N HIS A 417 -21.04 -13.95 8.39
CA HIS A 417 -21.88 -14.88 7.65
C HIS A 417 -21.41 -16.33 7.85
N ALA A 418 -20.11 -16.59 7.77
CA ALA A 418 -19.52 -17.90 8.04
C ALA A 418 -19.94 -18.44 9.42
N GLU A 419 -19.81 -17.61 10.47
CA GLU A 419 -20.20 -17.97 11.83
C GLU A 419 -21.71 -18.26 11.97
N ARG A 420 -22.57 -17.49 11.28
CA ARG A 420 -24.01 -17.73 11.27
C ARG A 420 -24.40 -19.04 10.60
N CYS A 421 -23.70 -19.38 9.51
CA CYS A 421 -23.90 -20.64 8.77
C CYS A 421 -23.18 -21.83 9.44
N ARG A 422 -22.44 -21.59 10.53
CA ARG A 422 -21.57 -22.59 11.17
C ARG A 422 -20.58 -23.21 10.18
N ALA A 423 -20.16 -22.43 9.21
CA ALA A 423 -19.15 -22.86 8.25
C ALA A 423 -17.80 -23.00 8.95
N LYS A 424 -17.07 -24.07 8.73
CA LYS A 424 -15.71 -24.28 9.20
C LYS A 424 -14.74 -23.33 8.50
N PHE A 425 -14.95 -23.13 7.20
CA PHE A 425 -14.16 -22.18 6.42
C PHE A 425 -14.99 -21.46 5.35
N VAL A 426 -14.45 -20.33 4.90
CA VAL A 426 -14.94 -19.56 3.76
C VAL A 426 -13.80 -19.33 2.77
N GLU A 427 -14.08 -19.53 1.49
CA GLU A 427 -13.12 -19.25 0.41
C GLU A 427 -13.85 -18.64 -0.78
N VAL A 428 -13.13 -17.95 -1.66
CA VAL A 428 -13.68 -17.52 -2.96
C VAL A 428 -13.72 -18.70 -3.93
N ARG A 429 -14.77 -18.78 -4.74
CA ARG A 429 -14.87 -19.80 -5.81
C ARG A 429 -13.91 -19.47 -6.94
N GLY A 430 -13.16 -20.44 -7.47
CA GLY A 430 -12.19 -20.23 -8.55
C GLY A 430 -12.78 -19.46 -9.73
N TRP A 431 -13.93 -19.93 -10.29
CA TRP A 431 -14.59 -19.27 -11.40
C TRP A 431 -14.94 -17.79 -11.12
N ALA A 432 -15.23 -17.45 -9.87
CA ALA A 432 -15.57 -16.08 -9.48
C ALA A 432 -14.33 -15.19 -9.47
N ALA A 433 -13.21 -15.72 -9.01
CA ALA A 433 -11.92 -15.02 -9.05
C ALA A 433 -11.48 -14.79 -10.49
N ASP A 434 -11.61 -15.81 -11.36
CA ASP A 434 -11.21 -15.73 -12.77
C ASP A 434 -12.05 -14.70 -13.54
N ILE A 435 -13.38 -14.72 -13.38
CA ILE A 435 -14.26 -13.72 -14.02
C ILE A 435 -13.93 -12.31 -13.52
N TYR A 436 -13.77 -12.14 -12.21
CA TYR A 436 -13.42 -10.85 -11.63
C TYR A 436 -12.11 -10.32 -12.21
N ASP A 437 -11.12 -11.18 -12.31
CA ASP A 437 -9.82 -10.87 -12.86
C ASP A 437 -9.90 -10.39 -14.32
N VAL A 438 -10.57 -11.15 -15.18
CA VAL A 438 -10.80 -10.78 -16.58
C VAL A 438 -11.48 -9.42 -16.72
N VAL A 439 -12.47 -9.14 -15.85
CA VAL A 439 -13.20 -7.85 -15.87
C VAL A 439 -12.27 -6.71 -15.48
N VAL A 440 -11.48 -6.87 -14.41
CA VAL A 440 -10.56 -5.83 -13.94
C VAL A 440 -9.47 -5.55 -14.98
N GLN A 441 -8.86 -6.59 -15.57
CA GLN A 441 -7.83 -6.41 -16.60
C GLN A 441 -8.41 -5.73 -17.86
N ARG A 442 -9.66 -6.01 -18.24
CA ARG A 442 -10.35 -5.29 -19.32
C ARG A 442 -10.58 -3.80 -18.99
N MET A 443 -10.91 -3.49 -17.74
CA MET A 443 -11.05 -2.10 -17.31
C MET A 443 -9.71 -1.34 -17.35
N LEU A 444 -8.61 -2.03 -17.05
CA LEU A 444 -7.25 -1.51 -17.07
C LEU A 444 -6.65 -1.41 -18.48
N ALA A 445 -7.18 -2.16 -19.43
CA ALA A 445 -6.75 -2.12 -20.81
C ALA A 445 -6.88 -0.71 -21.42
N GLY A 446 -5.83 -0.23 -22.10
CA GLY A 446 -5.77 1.10 -22.72
C GLY A 446 -5.64 2.25 -21.71
N THR A 447 -5.33 1.97 -20.46
CA THR A 447 -4.94 3.00 -19.48
C THR A 447 -3.43 3.27 -19.55
N ALA A 448 -3.00 4.43 -19.05
CA ALA A 448 -1.60 4.80 -18.93
C ALA A 448 -0.82 3.87 -17.97
N PHE A 449 -1.52 3.10 -17.13
CA PHE A 449 -0.91 2.10 -16.24
C PHE A 449 -0.15 0.99 -16.99
N GLN A 450 -0.40 0.84 -18.29
CA GLN A 450 0.35 -0.08 -19.16
C GLN A 450 1.76 0.39 -19.51
N TYR A 451 2.16 1.61 -19.09
CA TYR A 451 3.53 2.10 -19.29
C TYR A 451 4.56 1.15 -18.67
N GLU A 452 5.62 0.83 -19.40
CA GLU A 452 6.53 -0.26 -19.05
C GLU A 452 7.38 -0.02 -17.81
N HIS A 453 7.75 1.23 -17.55
CA HIS A 453 8.66 1.57 -16.45
C HIS A 453 7.92 2.06 -15.20
N ASN A 454 7.02 1.24 -14.67
CA ASN A 454 6.31 1.54 -13.44
C ASN A 454 6.15 0.29 -12.54
N TYR A 455 5.85 0.51 -11.27
CA TYR A 455 5.62 -0.57 -10.29
C TYR A 455 4.18 -1.14 -10.32
N TYR A 456 3.38 -0.75 -11.30
CA TYR A 456 2.00 -1.22 -11.43
C TYR A 456 1.90 -2.60 -12.06
N ARG A 457 2.93 -2.98 -12.79
CA ARG A 457 2.95 -4.18 -13.62
C ARG A 457 3.83 -5.25 -12.98
N SER A 458 3.39 -6.51 -13.12
CA SER A 458 4.23 -7.70 -12.96
C SER A 458 5.16 -7.87 -14.18
N ASP A 459 6.10 -8.78 -14.08
CA ASP A 459 7.05 -9.11 -15.16
C ASP A 459 6.33 -9.66 -16.41
N SER A 460 5.19 -10.33 -16.26
CA SER A 460 4.34 -10.78 -17.38
C SER A 460 3.66 -9.61 -18.13
N GLY A 461 3.70 -8.40 -17.56
CA GLY A 461 3.02 -7.23 -18.09
C GLY A 461 1.60 -7.02 -17.59
N ARG A 462 1.12 -7.86 -16.67
CA ARG A 462 -0.16 -7.71 -15.99
C ARG A 462 -0.15 -6.49 -15.08
N ILE A 463 -1.26 -5.73 -15.02
CA ILE A 463 -1.39 -4.63 -14.06
C ILE A 463 -1.90 -5.22 -12.74
N ALA A 464 -0.97 -5.43 -11.80
CA ALA A 464 -1.25 -6.11 -10.54
C ALA A 464 -1.76 -5.16 -9.44
N THR A 465 -1.35 -3.88 -9.42
CA THR A 465 -1.59 -3.03 -8.24
C THR A 465 -2.82 -2.14 -8.35
N GLN A 466 -3.15 -1.62 -9.54
CA GLN A 466 -4.08 -0.52 -9.73
C GLN A 466 -5.55 -0.95 -9.76
N TRP A 467 -6.42 -0.16 -9.09
CA TRP A 467 -7.85 -0.11 -9.30
C TRP A 467 -8.17 1.09 -10.21
N PRO A 468 -8.79 0.88 -11.38
CA PRO A 468 -8.89 1.95 -12.39
C PRO A 468 -9.95 3.01 -12.11
N ASP A 469 -10.88 2.75 -11.20
CA ASP A 469 -12.04 3.59 -10.93
C ASP A 469 -12.02 4.17 -9.51
N GLY A 470 -13.09 4.86 -9.12
CA GLY A 470 -13.21 5.49 -7.81
C GLY A 470 -13.56 4.53 -6.65
N VAL A 471 -13.65 5.11 -5.46
CA VAL A 471 -14.01 4.41 -4.22
C VAL A 471 -15.47 3.92 -4.25
N ILE A 472 -16.37 4.70 -4.88
CA ILE A 472 -17.82 4.38 -4.90
C ILE A 472 -18.04 3.09 -5.67
N SER A 473 -17.45 2.92 -6.85
CA SER A 473 -17.59 1.72 -7.67
C SER A 473 -17.04 0.48 -6.94
N TYR A 474 -15.86 0.59 -6.32
CA TYR A 474 -15.30 -0.46 -5.48
C TYR A 474 -16.23 -0.82 -4.31
N GLY A 475 -16.83 0.20 -3.68
CA GLY A 475 -17.78 0.02 -2.59
C GLY A 475 -19.07 -0.70 -3.00
N VAL A 476 -19.55 -0.50 -4.23
CA VAL A 476 -20.67 -1.26 -4.80
C VAL A 476 -20.27 -2.72 -4.99
N LEU A 477 -19.12 -2.99 -5.61
CA LEU A 477 -18.64 -4.35 -5.85
C LEU A 477 -18.46 -5.13 -4.54
N THR A 478 -17.83 -4.56 -3.52
CA THR A 478 -17.64 -5.20 -2.20
C THR A 478 -18.94 -5.49 -1.47
N LYS A 479 -20.05 -4.86 -1.83
CA LYS A 479 -21.38 -5.13 -1.28
C LYS A 479 -22.15 -6.19 -2.07
N VAL A 480 -22.01 -6.19 -3.38
CA VAL A 480 -22.77 -7.04 -4.31
C VAL A 480 -22.08 -8.40 -4.48
N LEU A 481 -20.76 -8.41 -4.68
CA LEU A 481 -20.00 -9.62 -4.92
C LEU A 481 -19.67 -10.34 -3.61
N ARG A 482 -20.64 -11.03 -3.03
CA ARG A 482 -20.53 -11.74 -1.75
C ARG A 482 -20.99 -13.17 -1.85
N SER A 483 -22.06 -13.52 -1.18
CA SER A 483 -22.49 -14.90 -0.92
C SER A 483 -22.52 -15.85 -2.12
N PRO A 484 -22.97 -15.49 -3.34
CA PRO A 484 -22.93 -16.42 -4.47
C PRO A 484 -21.52 -16.73 -4.97
N PHE A 485 -20.58 -15.81 -4.77
CA PHE A 485 -19.19 -15.91 -5.22
C PHE A 485 -18.26 -16.60 -4.21
N LEU A 486 -18.75 -16.76 -2.97
CA LEU A 486 -18.02 -17.39 -1.89
C LEU A 486 -18.57 -18.79 -1.61
N ARG A 487 -17.71 -19.68 -1.16
CA ARG A 487 -18.05 -21.01 -0.65
C ARG A 487 -17.95 -20.98 0.86
N TYR A 488 -19.02 -21.37 1.55
CA TYR A 488 -19.07 -21.57 2.99
C TYR A 488 -19.22 -23.05 3.27
N ALA A 489 -18.21 -23.71 3.82
CA ALA A 489 -18.19 -25.14 4.00
C ALA A 489 -18.32 -25.53 5.48
N THR A 490 -19.17 -26.52 5.79
CA THR A 490 -19.38 -27.06 7.15
C THR A 490 -18.53 -28.30 7.44
N GLY A 491 -17.96 -28.94 6.39
CA GLY A 491 -17.03 -30.07 6.48
C GLY A 491 -15.59 -29.65 6.17
N THR A 492 -14.64 -30.54 6.49
CA THR A 492 -13.25 -30.41 6.04
C THR A 492 -13.18 -30.65 4.51
N ARG A 493 -12.19 -30.08 3.84
CA ARG A 493 -11.87 -30.45 2.46
C ARG A 493 -11.33 -31.86 2.46
N ARG A 494 -12.10 -32.85 2.03
CA ARG A 494 -11.54 -34.17 1.75
C ARG A 494 -10.87 -34.07 0.39
N SER A 495 -9.56 -34.30 0.33
CA SER A 495 -8.87 -34.63 -0.91
C SER A 495 -9.62 -35.77 -1.57
N PRO A 496 -9.89 -35.74 -2.90
CA PRO A 496 -10.35 -36.93 -3.59
C PRO A 496 -9.28 -37.99 -3.34
N VAL A 497 -9.66 -39.08 -2.68
CA VAL A 497 -8.80 -40.25 -2.55
C VAL A 497 -8.53 -40.69 -3.98
N VAL A 498 -7.32 -40.44 -4.49
CA VAL A 498 -6.82 -41.06 -5.70
C VAL A 498 -6.70 -42.54 -5.34
N THR A 499 -7.75 -43.30 -5.62
CA THR A 499 -7.67 -44.74 -5.65
C THR A 499 -6.68 -45.10 -6.73
N ALA A 500 -5.46 -45.41 -6.31
CA ALA A 500 -4.48 -46.06 -7.17
C ALA A 500 -5.13 -47.34 -7.67
N THR A 501 -5.61 -47.35 -8.89
CA THR A 501 -5.99 -48.56 -9.62
C THR A 501 -4.71 -49.38 -9.73
N GLN A 502 -4.63 -50.44 -8.95
CA GLN A 502 -3.59 -51.46 -9.15
C GLN A 502 -3.65 -51.91 -10.61
N PRO A 503 -2.54 -51.97 -11.32
CA PRO A 503 -2.52 -52.56 -12.63
C PRO A 503 -2.86 -54.05 -12.51
N ALA A 504 -3.79 -54.52 -13.31
CA ALA A 504 -4.14 -55.92 -13.40
C ALA A 504 -2.91 -56.80 -13.73
N PRO A 505 -2.78 -58.00 -13.12
CA PRO A 505 -1.67 -58.89 -13.41
C PRO A 505 -1.72 -59.29 -14.90
N ARG A 506 -0.60 -59.11 -15.58
CA ARG A 506 -0.42 -59.63 -16.97
C ARG A 506 -0.45 -61.14 -16.90
N GLU A 507 -1.45 -61.74 -17.53
CA GLU A 507 -1.48 -63.21 -17.82
C GLU A 507 -0.30 -63.52 -18.74
N GLY A 508 0.43 -64.56 -18.35
CA GLY A 508 1.63 -65.01 -19.04
C GLY A 508 1.28 -65.72 -20.35
N ASP A 509 2.11 -65.47 -21.36
CA ASP A 509 2.20 -66.27 -22.55
C ASP A 509 2.96 -67.59 -22.26
N HIS A 510 2.35 -68.65 -22.72
CA HIS A 510 2.96 -69.95 -22.93
C HIS A 510 3.67 -70.02 -24.29
#